data_807fbfc4099cebb248c4d24ba0f416b2
#
_entry.id   807fbfc4099cebb248c4d24ba0f416b2
#
_cell.length_a   1.000
_cell.length_b   1.000
_cell.length_c   1.000
_cell.angle_alpha   90.00
_cell.angle_beta   90.00
_cell.angle_gamma   90.00
#
_symmetry.space_group_name_H-M   'P 1'
#
loop_
_entity.id
_entity.type
_entity.pdbx_description
1 polymer ?
#
loop_
_entity_poly.entity_id
_entity_poly.type
_entity_poly.pdbx_seq_one_letter_code
_entity_poly.pdbx_strand_id
1 'polypeptide(L)'
;MVAAPERPQREPRGGSRGPGSRGPRRDTGRRDSREKSAEGEGPSMIEKVVFINRCAKVVKGGRRFSFAALAVVGDGKGRVGIGYGKANEVPDAIKKGTANAHKHLVNVKLKGDTIPHDVLGEYDGGRVLLRPASPGTGLIAGGGVRAVLEAAGVKNILTKSMGSSNHIAVVHATLNGLLRLRLAGDVAQIRKSA
;
A
#
# COMPACT_ATOMS: atom_id res chain seq x y z
N MET A 1 -31.90 48.06 -28.98
CA MET A 1 -30.98 48.84 -28.12
C MET A 1 -31.57 48.83 -26.74
N VAL A 2 -31.02 47.99 -25.85
CA VAL A 2 -31.40 47.92 -24.42
C VAL A 2 -30.14 48.16 -23.62
N ALA A 3 -30.14 49.23 -22.84
CA ALA A 3 -29.00 49.71 -22.08
C ALA A 3 -28.72 48.79 -20.87
N ALA A 4 -27.44 48.56 -20.61
CA ALA A 4 -26.96 47.82 -19.45
C ALA A 4 -27.01 48.68 -18.16
N PRO A 5 -27.32 48.15 -16.98
CA PRO A 5 -27.30 48.91 -15.74
C PRO A 5 -25.90 49.16 -15.18
N GLU A 6 -25.65 50.41 -14.78
CA GLU A 6 -24.44 50.91 -14.14
C GLU A 6 -24.22 50.29 -12.74
N ARG A 7 -22.99 49.97 -12.40
CA ARG A 7 -22.55 49.50 -11.08
C ARG A 7 -22.31 50.70 -10.13
N PRO A 8 -22.76 50.67 -8.89
CA PRO A 8 -22.47 51.73 -7.93
C PRO A 8 -21.01 51.72 -7.46
N GLN A 9 -20.41 52.93 -7.45
CA GLN A 9 -19.07 53.20 -6.96
C GLN A 9 -19.03 53.10 -5.43
N ARG A 10 -18.04 52.38 -4.90
CA ARG A 10 -17.78 52.29 -3.45
C ARG A 10 -16.83 53.42 -3.02
N GLU A 11 -17.30 54.24 -2.11
CA GLU A 11 -16.51 55.29 -1.44
C GLU A 11 -15.45 54.67 -0.50
N PRO A 12 -14.27 55.32 -0.36
CA PRO A 12 -13.22 54.88 0.55
C PRO A 12 -13.53 55.35 1.99
N ARG A 13 -13.74 54.42 2.91
CA ARG A 13 -13.83 54.71 4.36
C ARG A 13 -12.43 54.96 4.93
N GLY A 14 -12.13 56.20 5.26
CA GLY A 14 -11.03 56.61 6.09
C GLY A 14 -11.23 56.13 7.52
N GLY A 15 -10.27 55.36 8.06
CA GLY A 15 -10.21 54.91 9.46
C GLY A 15 -8.91 55.36 10.10
N SER A 16 -9.00 56.29 11.02
CA SER A 16 -7.93 56.88 11.84
C SER A 16 -7.21 55.83 12.68
N ARG A 17 -5.88 55.83 12.60
CA ARG A 17 -5.01 55.00 13.45
C ARG A 17 -4.78 55.71 14.80
N GLY A 18 -5.30 55.16 15.89
CA GLY A 18 -4.91 55.50 17.28
C GLY A 18 -3.65 54.71 17.70
N PRO A 19 -2.77 55.27 18.55
CA PRO A 19 -1.56 54.58 19.04
C PRO A 19 -1.92 53.66 20.22
N GLY A 20 -2.00 52.34 19.95
CA GLY A 20 -2.21 51.33 20.99
C GLY A 20 -0.91 50.74 21.51
N SER A 21 -0.77 50.80 22.84
CA SER A 21 0.32 50.39 23.72
C SER A 21 0.83 48.96 23.45
N ARG A 22 2.17 48.83 23.34
CA ARG A 22 2.87 47.53 23.29
C ARG A 22 2.86 46.87 24.68
N GLY A 23 1.98 45.90 24.89
CA GLY A 23 2.09 44.97 26.01
C GLY A 23 3.19 43.91 25.77
N PRO A 24 3.82 43.38 26.83
CA PRO A 24 4.93 42.43 26.70
C PRO A 24 4.45 41.12 26.06
N ARG A 25 5.12 40.72 24.98
CA ARG A 25 4.93 39.40 24.34
C ARG A 25 5.36 38.32 25.34
N ARG A 26 4.39 37.58 25.87
CA ARG A 26 4.64 36.31 26.52
C ARG A 26 5.17 35.36 25.47
N ASP A 27 6.44 35.03 25.61
CA ASP A 27 7.14 33.97 24.93
C ASP A 27 6.51 32.64 25.41
N THR A 28 5.45 32.20 24.70
CA THR A 28 4.95 30.83 24.86
C THR A 28 5.92 29.94 24.13
N GLY A 29 6.88 29.42 24.89
CA GLY A 29 7.82 28.41 24.43
C GLY A 29 7.09 27.36 23.59
N ARG A 30 7.39 27.39 22.30
CA ARG A 30 7.13 26.30 21.38
C ARG A 30 7.84 25.07 21.97
N ARG A 31 7.11 24.27 22.72
CA ARG A 31 7.52 22.90 23.01
C ARG A 31 7.63 22.22 21.66
N ASP A 32 8.85 22.14 21.15
CA ASP A 32 9.24 21.11 20.21
C ASP A 32 8.90 19.76 20.85
N SER A 33 7.68 19.32 20.65
CA SER A 33 7.35 17.92 20.73
C SER A 33 8.08 17.25 19.57
N ARG A 34 9.40 17.05 19.73
CA ARG A 34 10.08 15.95 19.12
C ARG A 34 9.29 14.71 19.55
N GLU A 35 8.31 14.36 18.75
CA GLU A 35 7.85 12.99 18.68
C GLU A 35 9.09 12.16 18.30
N LYS A 36 9.81 11.73 19.35
CA LYS A 36 10.59 10.53 19.28
C LYS A 36 9.59 9.49 18.80
N SER A 37 9.64 9.19 17.49
CA SER A 37 9.16 7.92 17.00
C SER A 37 9.74 6.87 17.92
N ALA A 38 8.91 6.37 18.84
CA ALA A 38 9.20 5.17 19.58
C ALA A 38 9.43 4.11 18.50
N GLU A 39 10.70 3.80 18.23
CA GLU A 39 11.12 2.54 17.66
C GLU A 39 10.74 1.49 18.69
N GLY A 40 9.42 1.20 18.74
CA GLY A 40 8.94 -0.01 19.35
C GLY A 40 9.52 -1.14 18.53
N GLU A 41 10.29 -2.03 19.15
CA GLU A 41 10.69 -3.33 18.65
C GLU A 41 9.44 -4.18 18.35
N GLY A 42 8.66 -3.74 17.37
CA GLY A 42 7.68 -4.57 16.70
C GLY A 42 8.44 -5.59 15.85
N PRO A 43 7.90 -6.76 15.58
CA PRO A 43 8.53 -7.75 14.73
C PRO A 43 8.98 -7.07 13.44
N SER A 44 10.26 -7.22 13.07
CA SER A 44 10.86 -6.59 11.91
C SER A 44 10.06 -6.97 10.67
N MET A 45 9.27 -6.01 10.17
CA MET A 45 8.44 -6.23 8.98
C MET A 45 9.31 -6.15 7.73
N ILE A 46 9.11 -7.11 6.83
CA ILE A 46 9.76 -7.14 5.52
C ILE A 46 8.97 -6.21 4.60
N GLU A 47 9.58 -5.12 4.17
CA GLU A 47 8.99 -4.19 3.20
C GLU A 47 9.64 -4.38 1.82
N LYS A 48 8.83 -4.59 0.78
CA LYS A 48 9.31 -4.75 -0.59
C LYS A 48 8.53 -3.88 -1.55
N VAL A 49 9.24 -3.11 -2.36
CA VAL A 49 8.65 -2.38 -3.48
C VAL A 49 8.66 -3.29 -4.70
N VAL A 50 7.47 -3.59 -5.23
CA VAL A 50 7.30 -4.46 -6.40
C VAL A 50 7.53 -3.70 -7.68
N PHE A 51 6.89 -2.53 -7.80
CA PHE A 51 6.93 -1.74 -9.03
C PHE A 51 6.67 -0.26 -8.76
N ILE A 52 7.32 0.61 -9.55
CA ILE A 52 7.13 2.06 -9.52
C ILE A 52 6.74 2.53 -10.91
N ASN A 53 5.60 3.20 -11.02
CA ASN A 53 5.09 3.79 -12.24
C ASN A 53 5.22 5.32 -12.21
N ARG A 54 5.66 5.92 -13.32
CA ARG A 54 5.55 7.35 -13.53
C ARG A 54 4.23 7.66 -14.24
N CYS A 55 3.36 8.42 -13.60
CA CYS A 55 2.09 8.89 -14.14
C CYS A 55 2.25 10.33 -14.64
N ALA A 56 1.54 10.71 -15.69
CA ALA A 56 1.55 12.05 -16.22
C ALA A 56 0.13 12.56 -16.47
N LYS A 57 -0.14 13.81 -16.06
CA LYS A 57 -1.32 14.57 -16.45
C LYS A 57 -0.92 15.60 -17.48
N VAL A 58 -1.49 15.53 -18.69
CA VAL A 58 -1.25 16.50 -19.74
C VAL A 58 -2.08 17.77 -19.46
N VAL A 59 -1.44 18.92 -19.48
CA VAL A 59 -2.03 20.24 -19.26
C VAL A 59 -1.59 21.19 -20.35
N LYS A 60 -2.24 22.34 -20.50
CA LYS A 60 -1.76 23.42 -21.39
C LYS A 60 -0.33 23.80 -20.95
N GLY A 61 0.63 23.76 -21.86
CA GLY A 61 2.03 24.07 -21.59
C GLY A 61 2.91 22.91 -21.14
N GLY A 62 2.39 21.65 -21.00
CA GLY A 62 3.25 20.52 -20.69
C GLY A 62 2.58 19.36 -19.95
N ARG A 63 3.39 18.60 -19.21
CA ARG A 63 2.95 17.41 -18.46
C ARG A 63 3.32 17.55 -16.98
N ARG A 64 2.38 17.31 -16.08
CA ARG A 64 2.64 17.20 -14.65
C ARG A 64 2.86 15.73 -14.30
N PHE A 65 4.03 15.41 -13.78
CA PHE A 65 4.40 14.05 -13.40
C PHE A 65 4.04 13.76 -11.95
N SER A 66 3.71 12.50 -11.67
CA SER A 66 3.60 11.93 -10.35
C SER A 66 4.06 10.48 -10.40
N PHE A 67 4.38 9.90 -9.23
CA PHE A 67 4.85 8.53 -9.12
C PHE A 67 3.84 7.70 -8.33
N ALA A 68 3.69 6.45 -8.72
CA ALA A 68 2.88 5.49 -8.03
C ALA A 68 3.74 4.27 -7.69
N ALA A 69 3.75 3.87 -6.43
CA ALA A 69 4.49 2.72 -5.93
C ALA A 69 3.54 1.63 -5.46
N LEU A 70 3.80 0.39 -5.87
CA LEU A 70 3.16 -0.82 -5.36
C LEU A 70 4.12 -1.45 -4.37
N ALA A 71 3.72 -1.51 -3.09
CA ALA A 71 4.50 -2.07 -2.00
C ALA A 71 3.81 -3.29 -1.38
N VAL A 72 4.61 -4.21 -0.89
CA VAL A 72 4.17 -5.38 -0.13
C VAL A 72 4.89 -5.36 1.21
N VAL A 73 4.16 -5.62 2.28
CA VAL A 73 4.68 -5.67 3.65
C VAL A 73 4.26 -6.99 4.29
N GLY A 74 5.15 -7.60 5.06
CA GLY A 74 4.82 -8.82 5.80
C GLY A 74 5.78 -9.10 6.94
N ASP A 75 5.38 -9.98 7.84
CA ASP A 75 6.14 -10.35 9.03
C ASP A 75 7.00 -11.63 8.84
N GLY A 76 6.93 -12.26 7.65
CA GLY A 76 7.58 -13.54 7.39
C GLY A 76 6.99 -14.72 8.18
N LYS A 77 5.85 -14.54 8.85
CA LYS A 77 5.17 -15.54 9.70
C LYS A 77 3.71 -15.77 9.31
N GLY A 78 3.36 -15.49 8.06
CA GLY A 78 2.01 -15.68 7.52
C GLY A 78 1.16 -14.41 7.47
N ARG A 79 1.67 -13.23 7.83
CA ARG A 79 0.97 -11.97 7.63
C ARG A 79 1.54 -11.25 6.42
N VAL A 80 0.68 -10.83 5.51
CA VAL A 80 1.09 -10.06 4.33
C VAL A 80 0.03 -9.03 3.99
N GLY A 81 0.48 -7.84 3.60
CA GLY A 81 -0.37 -6.75 3.15
C GLY A 81 0.15 -6.15 1.85
N ILE A 82 -0.75 -5.66 1.04
CA ILE A 82 -0.45 -4.99 -0.22
C ILE A 82 -0.92 -3.54 -0.11
N GLY A 83 -0.09 -2.61 -0.54
CA GLY A 83 -0.42 -1.19 -0.53
C GLY A 83 0.00 -0.49 -1.80
N TYR A 84 -0.84 0.43 -2.24
CA TYR A 84 -0.60 1.29 -3.36
C TYR A 84 -0.52 2.75 -2.89
N GLY A 85 0.58 3.42 -3.21
CA GLY A 85 0.82 4.81 -2.86
C GLY A 85 1.07 5.67 -4.09
N LYS A 86 0.56 6.89 -4.11
CA LYS A 86 0.80 7.87 -5.16
C LYS A 86 1.23 9.21 -4.56
N ALA A 87 2.31 9.80 -5.11
CA ALA A 87 2.85 11.09 -4.70
C ALA A 87 3.58 11.77 -5.86
N ASN A 88 4.01 13.02 -5.64
CA ASN A 88 4.81 13.75 -6.62
C ASN A 88 6.26 13.25 -6.66
N GLU A 89 6.75 12.72 -5.54
CA GLU A 89 8.09 12.16 -5.39
C GLU A 89 8.05 10.66 -5.13
N VAL A 90 9.09 9.95 -5.56
CA VAL A 90 9.20 8.49 -5.38
C VAL A 90 9.24 8.09 -3.90
N PRO A 91 10.07 8.72 -3.01
CA PRO A 91 10.13 8.35 -1.61
C PRO A 91 8.78 8.47 -0.90
N ASP A 92 8.03 9.54 -1.19
CA ASP A 92 6.71 9.74 -0.61
C ASP A 92 5.67 8.76 -1.14
N ALA A 93 5.77 8.35 -2.41
CA ALA A 93 4.91 7.31 -2.97
C ALA A 93 5.16 5.97 -2.27
N ILE A 94 6.41 5.61 -2.00
CA ILE A 94 6.78 4.40 -1.26
C ILE A 94 6.25 4.48 0.18
N LYS A 95 6.53 5.55 0.93
CA LYS A 95 6.01 5.73 2.31
C LYS A 95 4.50 5.60 2.39
N LYS A 96 3.76 6.18 1.44
CA LYS A 96 2.30 6.04 1.36
C LYS A 96 1.87 4.61 1.03
N GLY A 97 2.60 3.94 0.14
CA GLY A 97 2.36 2.55 -0.22
C GLY A 97 2.56 1.61 0.96
N THR A 98 3.68 1.71 1.68
CA THR A 98 3.96 0.89 2.87
C THR A 98 2.96 1.18 4.00
N ALA A 99 2.65 2.44 4.29
CA ALA A 99 1.63 2.80 5.27
C ALA A 99 0.24 2.25 4.93
N ASN A 100 -0.11 2.18 3.64
CA ASN A 100 -1.34 1.56 3.17
C ASN A 100 -1.29 0.03 3.32
N ALA A 101 -0.17 -0.62 3.00
CA ALA A 101 0.02 -2.06 3.16
C ALA A 101 -0.11 -2.50 4.63
N HIS A 102 0.45 -1.73 5.57
CA HIS A 102 0.30 -1.99 7.01
C HIS A 102 -1.16 -1.99 7.48
N LYS A 103 -2.03 -1.18 6.88
CA LYS A 103 -3.46 -1.14 7.22
C LYS A 103 -4.23 -2.36 6.70
N HIS A 104 -3.73 -3.00 5.66
CA HIS A 104 -4.38 -4.12 4.98
C HIS A 104 -3.63 -5.44 5.16
N LEU A 105 -3.05 -5.66 6.34
CA LEU A 105 -2.41 -6.93 6.69
C LEU A 105 -3.45 -8.02 6.85
N VAL A 106 -3.24 -9.14 6.16
CA VAL A 106 -4.10 -10.32 6.18
C VAL A 106 -3.31 -11.55 6.61
N ASN A 107 -3.96 -12.44 7.36
CA ASN A 107 -3.34 -13.70 7.78
C ASN A 107 -3.51 -14.76 6.69
N VAL A 108 -2.43 -15.44 6.35
CA VAL A 108 -2.36 -16.53 5.39
C VAL A 108 -2.12 -17.85 6.14
N LYS A 109 -2.81 -18.90 5.74
CA LYS A 109 -2.67 -20.24 6.33
C LYS A 109 -1.52 -20.98 5.65
N LEU A 110 -0.43 -21.18 6.37
CA LEU A 110 0.77 -21.89 5.88
C LEU A 110 0.86 -23.26 6.55
N LYS A 111 1.54 -24.19 5.89
CA LYS A 111 1.90 -25.51 6.42
C LYS A 111 3.44 -25.60 6.52
N GLY A 112 3.98 -25.18 7.67
CA GLY A 112 5.43 -25.06 7.84
C GLY A 112 6.03 -24.05 6.86
N ASP A 113 7.00 -24.46 6.05
CA ASP A 113 7.69 -23.61 5.09
C ASP A 113 7.03 -23.56 3.70
N THR A 114 5.85 -24.22 3.54
CA THR A 114 5.13 -24.31 2.24
C THR A 114 3.63 -24.08 2.41
N ILE A 115 2.88 -24.16 1.32
CA ILE A 115 1.41 -24.07 1.31
C ILE A 115 0.78 -25.46 1.47
N PRO A 116 -0.44 -25.59 2.06
CA PRO A 116 -1.10 -26.86 2.33
C PRO A 116 -1.55 -27.63 1.09
N HIS A 117 -1.96 -26.95 0.02
CA HIS A 117 -2.43 -27.54 -1.24
C HIS A 117 -2.22 -26.60 -2.41
N ASP A 118 -2.36 -27.08 -3.63
CA ASP A 118 -2.32 -26.27 -4.82
C ASP A 118 -3.57 -25.37 -4.92
N VAL A 119 -3.37 -24.17 -5.46
CA VAL A 119 -4.44 -23.19 -5.61
C VAL A 119 -4.18 -22.31 -6.83
N LEU A 120 -5.27 -21.92 -7.50
CA LEU A 120 -5.27 -20.90 -8.54
C LEU A 120 -5.86 -19.60 -7.96
N GLY A 121 -5.02 -18.58 -7.84
CA GLY A 121 -5.45 -17.25 -7.49
C GLY A 121 -5.80 -16.44 -8.72
N GLU A 122 -6.90 -15.70 -8.68
CA GLU A 122 -7.39 -14.90 -9.80
C GLU A 122 -7.77 -13.49 -9.33
N TYR A 123 -7.39 -12.49 -10.11
CA TYR A 123 -7.77 -11.10 -9.89
C TYR A 123 -7.56 -10.30 -11.19
N ASP A 124 -8.58 -9.57 -11.64
CA ASP A 124 -8.52 -8.62 -12.77
C ASP A 124 -7.77 -9.18 -14.02
N GLY A 125 -8.15 -10.39 -14.44
CA GLY A 125 -7.52 -11.09 -15.57
C GLY A 125 -6.12 -11.67 -15.28
N GLY A 126 -5.50 -11.37 -14.15
CA GLY A 126 -4.29 -12.02 -13.66
C GLY A 126 -4.63 -13.36 -13.01
N ARG A 127 -3.88 -14.40 -13.36
CA ARG A 127 -4.01 -15.75 -12.80
C ARG A 127 -2.65 -16.20 -12.31
N VAL A 128 -2.59 -16.73 -11.09
CA VAL A 128 -1.36 -17.22 -10.49
C VAL A 128 -1.60 -18.62 -9.94
N LEU A 129 -0.91 -19.59 -10.49
CA LEU A 129 -0.89 -20.96 -9.98
C LEU A 129 0.15 -21.05 -8.86
N LEU A 130 -0.24 -21.55 -7.70
CA LEU A 130 0.61 -21.80 -6.54
C LEU A 130 0.57 -23.31 -6.23
N ARG A 131 1.73 -23.95 -6.18
CA ARG A 131 1.85 -25.39 -5.86
C ARG A 131 2.82 -25.59 -4.71
N PRO A 132 2.49 -26.45 -3.73
CA PRO A 132 3.42 -26.81 -2.68
C PRO A 132 4.65 -27.48 -3.25
N ALA A 133 5.78 -27.30 -2.60
CA ALA A 133 7.04 -27.92 -2.99
C ALA A 133 7.71 -28.60 -1.79
N SER A 134 8.56 -29.60 -2.08
CA SER A 134 9.37 -30.28 -1.07
C SER A 134 10.42 -29.35 -0.46
N PRO A 135 10.86 -29.62 0.77
CA PRO A 135 11.95 -28.86 1.39
C PRO A 135 13.21 -28.87 0.51
N GLY A 136 13.87 -27.73 0.37
CA GLY A 136 15.03 -27.55 -0.48
C GLY A 136 14.78 -27.09 -1.90
N THR A 137 13.51 -27.10 -2.38
CA THR A 137 13.17 -26.57 -3.70
C THR A 137 13.37 -25.05 -3.80
N GLY A 138 13.15 -24.34 -2.70
CA GLY A 138 13.22 -22.88 -2.65
C GLY A 138 12.00 -22.21 -3.27
N LEU A 139 12.07 -20.89 -3.39
CA LEU A 139 10.97 -20.05 -3.89
C LEU A 139 11.14 -19.81 -5.39
N ILE A 140 10.35 -20.53 -6.20
CA ILE A 140 10.35 -20.39 -7.66
C ILE A 140 9.11 -19.58 -8.07
N ALA A 141 9.31 -18.28 -8.28
CA ALA A 141 8.23 -17.34 -8.55
C ALA A 141 8.68 -16.14 -9.40
N GLY A 142 7.75 -15.57 -10.15
CA GLY A 142 7.94 -14.28 -10.83
C GLY A 142 8.05 -13.13 -9.84
N GLY A 143 8.64 -11.99 -10.24
CA GLY A 143 9.01 -10.89 -9.34
C GLY A 143 7.89 -10.40 -8.40
N GLY A 144 6.69 -10.13 -8.93
CA GLY A 144 5.57 -9.68 -8.09
C GLY A 144 5.06 -10.77 -7.14
N VAL A 145 4.96 -12.02 -7.63
CA VAL A 145 4.57 -13.18 -6.82
C VAL A 145 5.61 -13.46 -5.74
N ARG A 146 6.90 -13.41 -6.10
CA ARG A 146 8.01 -13.62 -5.17
C ARG A 146 7.97 -12.64 -4.00
N ALA A 147 7.75 -11.35 -4.26
CA ALA A 147 7.68 -10.34 -3.21
C ALA A 147 6.59 -10.65 -2.17
N VAL A 148 5.41 -11.10 -2.61
CA VAL A 148 4.30 -11.48 -1.71
C VAL A 148 4.64 -12.73 -0.90
N LEU A 149 5.21 -13.75 -1.52
CA LEU A 149 5.53 -15.02 -0.87
C LEU A 149 6.67 -14.90 0.14
N GLU A 150 7.70 -14.10 -0.17
CA GLU A 150 8.78 -13.81 0.78
C GLU A 150 8.26 -13.00 1.98
N ALA A 151 7.40 -12.00 1.74
CA ALA A 151 6.77 -11.24 2.82
C ALA A 151 5.85 -12.12 3.69
N ALA A 152 5.16 -13.11 3.10
CA ALA A 152 4.37 -14.09 3.83
C ALA A 152 5.21 -15.13 4.58
N GLY A 153 6.51 -15.29 4.25
CA GLY A 153 7.41 -16.25 4.89
C GLY A 153 7.39 -17.66 4.28
N VAL A 154 6.89 -17.81 3.05
CA VAL A 154 6.94 -19.08 2.31
C VAL A 154 8.34 -19.28 1.78
N LYS A 155 8.95 -20.46 2.03
CA LYS A 155 10.30 -20.79 1.59
C LYS A 155 10.32 -21.75 0.40
N ASN A 156 9.37 -22.69 0.33
CA ASN A 156 9.35 -23.74 -0.70
C ASN A 156 8.02 -23.71 -1.45
N ILE A 157 8.04 -23.28 -2.71
CA ILE A 157 6.85 -23.18 -3.53
C ILE A 157 7.20 -23.11 -5.02
N LEU A 158 6.35 -23.69 -5.84
CA LEU A 158 6.39 -23.59 -7.30
C LEU A 158 5.24 -22.70 -7.76
N THR A 159 5.51 -21.72 -8.60
CA THR A 159 4.47 -20.83 -9.09
C THR A 159 4.57 -20.56 -10.58
N LYS A 160 3.43 -20.27 -11.19
CA LYS A 160 3.36 -19.79 -12.57
C LYS A 160 2.34 -18.65 -12.66
N SER A 161 2.79 -17.48 -13.11
CA SER A 161 1.91 -16.39 -13.49
C SER A 161 1.37 -16.63 -14.90
N MET A 162 0.05 -16.53 -15.04
CA MET A 162 -0.69 -16.73 -16.29
C MET A 162 -1.66 -15.57 -16.48
N GLY A 163 -2.16 -15.36 -17.71
CA GLY A 163 -3.08 -14.25 -17.99
C GLY A 163 -2.37 -12.90 -18.02
N SER A 164 -2.93 -11.90 -17.36
CA SER A 164 -2.41 -10.53 -17.38
C SER A 164 -1.02 -10.39 -16.76
N SER A 165 -0.14 -9.62 -17.40
CA SER A 165 1.18 -9.25 -16.89
C SER A 165 1.18 -7.97 -16.04
N ASN A 166 0.01 -7.37 -15.76
CA ASN A 166 -0.11 -6.20 -14.89
C ASN A 166 0.35 -6.54 -13.46
N HIS A 167 1.34 -5.82 -12.96
CA HIS A 167 1.93 -6.05 -11.62
C HIS A 167 0.88 -6.00 -10.51
N ILE A 168 -0.10 -5.09 -10.58
CA ILE A 168 -1.17 -4.98 -9.60
C ILE A 168 -2.04 -6.24 -9.62
N ALA A 169 -2.47 -6.66 -10.81
CA ALA A 169 -3.30 -7.85 -10.97
C ALA A 169 -2.60 -9.12 -10.46
N VAL A 170 -1.32 -9.29 -10.80
CA VAL A 170 -0.52 -10.45 -10.37
C VAL A 170 -0.34 -10.50 -8.84
N VAL A 171 -0.04 -9.36 -8.20
CA VAL A 171 0.14 -9.27 -6.75
C VAL A 171 -1.16 -9.56 -6.01
N HIS A 172 -2.29 -8.98 -6.45
CA HIS A 172 -3.60 -9.25 -5.86
C HIS A 172 -4.08 -10.69 -6.13
N ALA A 173 -3.84 -11.24 -7.33
CA ALA A 173 -4.15 -12.64 -7.63
C ALA A 173 -3.38 -13.59 -6.69
N THR A 174 -2.11 -13.29 -6.41
CA THR A 174 -1.32 -14.06 -5.45
C THR A 174 -1.93 -14.01 -4.05
N LEU A 175 -2.29 -12.82 -3.56
CA LEU A 175 -2.93 -12.67 -2.25
C LEU A 175 -4.26 -13.42 -2.19
N ASN A 176 -5.12 -13.30 -3.20
CA ASN A 176 -6.38 -14.03 -3.28
C ASN A 176 -6.18 -15.55 -3.28
N GLY A 177 -5.14 -16.05 -3.98
CA GLY A 177 -4.77 -17.46 -3.92
C GLY A 177 -4.39 -17.89 -2.51
N LEU A 178 -3.55 -17.11 -1.82
CA LEU A 178 -3.14 -17.40 -0.45
C LEU A 178 -4.32 -17.36 0.57
N LEU A 179 -5.30 -16.48 0.37
CA LEU A 179 -6.50 -16.40 1.20
C LEU A 179 -7.45 -17.59 1.02
N ARG A 180 -7.44 -18.23 -0.14
CA ARG A 180 -8.24 -19.44 -0.44
C ARG A 180 -7.65 -20.70 0.20
N LEU A 181 -6.45 -20.65 0.76
CA LEU A 181 -5.83 -21.82 1.40
C LEU A 181 -6.60 -22.29 2.62
N ARG A 182 -6.77 -23.59 2.74
CA ARG A 182 -7.44 -24.25 3.87
C ARG A 182 -6.52 -25.31 4.47
N LEU A 183 -6.44 -25.33 5.79
CA LEU A 183 -5.74 -26.40 6.49
C LEU A 183 -6.62 -27.65 6.58
N ALA A 184 -6.01 -28.82 6.70
CA ALA A 184 -6.74 -30.08 6.84
C ALA A 184 -7.68 -30.09 8.05
N GLY A 185 -7.30 -29.42 9.15
CA GLY A 185 -8.15 -29.23 10.33
C GLY A 185 -9.42 -28.44 10.05
N ASP A 186 -9.33 -27.35 9.28
CA ASP A 186 -10.50 -26.55 8.90
C ASP A 186 -11.49 -27.36 8.05
N VAL A 187 -10.96 -28.16 7.12
CA VAL A 187 -11.79 -29.02 6.27
C VAL A 187 -12.48 -30.11 7.10
N ALA A 188 -11.76 -30.68 8.09
CA ALA A 188 -12.34 -31.69 8.99
C ALA A 188 -13.45 -31.08 9.88
N GLN A 189 -13.30 -29.83 10.33
CA GLN A 189 -14.35 -29.14 11.09
C GLN A 189 -15.60 -28.89 10.22
N ILE A 190 -15.43 -28.40 8.99
CA ILE A 190 -16.55 -28.17 8.08
C ILE A 190 -17.32 -29.48 7.79
N ARG A 191 -16.63 -30.60 7.63
CA ARG A 191 -17.26 -31.91 7.40
C ARG A 191 -18.00 -32.44 8.62
N LYS A 192 -17.60 -32.03 9.84
CA LYS A 192 -18.30 -32.43 11.09
C LYS A 192 -19.54 -31.58 11.37
N SER A 193 -19.57 -30.34 10.84
CA SER A 193 -20.68 -29.40 11.01
C SER A 193 -21.73 -29.45 9.90
N ALA A 194 -21.48 -30.21 8.85
CA ALA A 194 -22.40 -30.50 7.74
C ALA A 194 -23.12 -31.83 7.94
#